data_b23820377665347923137f4386e1ac61
#
_entry.id   b23820377665347923137f4386e1ac61
#
_cell.length_a   1.000
_cell.length_b   1.000
_cell.length_c   1.000
_cell.angle_alpha   90.00
_cell.angle_beta   90.00
_cell.angle_gamma   90.00
#
_symmetry.space_group_name_H-M   'P 1'
#
loop_
_entity.id
_entity.type
_entity.pdbx_description
1 polymer ?
#
loop_
_entity_poly.entity_id
_entity_poly.type
_entity_poly.pdbx_seq_one_letter_code
_entity_poly.pdbx_strand_id
1 'polypeptide(L)'
;YITVEDNFSTKDETVFETTKGMKFYGTYCTPYMINTNKGESIMEDVSVFITNHQIESYTMLDPLFEEMKKQGKTKIVIMAPGFARNAIAVLAAAAAESFGKRNPSILQVLGVKIPSRTDEENEDTAIFTGGKFIDNNVYKNLNDFFATSKEYKLDYLGYVKKIIVNRDDVILNGGRG
;
A
#
# COMPACT_ATOMS: atom_id res chain seq x y z
N TYR A 1 -6.46 14.79 4.96
CA TYR A 1 -5.37 14.49 4.05
C TYR A 1 -5.11 15.67 3.14
N ILE A 2 -4.01 15.63 2.40
CA ILE A 2 -3.67 16.70 1.54
C ILE A 2 -3.44 16.16 0.16
N THR A 3 -4.11 16.71 -0.81
CA THR A 3 -3.91 16.34 -2.19
C THR A 3 -2.91 17.31 -2.78
N VAL A 4 -1.86 16.79 -3.36
CA VAL A 4 -0.80 17.59 -3.87
C VAL A 4 -0.65 17.37 -5.33
N GLU A 5 -0.61 18.43 -6.13
CA GLU A 5 -0.34 18.28 -7.47
C GLU A 5 1.08 18.34 -7.68
N ASP A 6 1.63 17.44 -8.50
CA ASP A 6 2.94 17.40 -8.63
C ASP A 6 3.51 18.50 -9.25
N ASN A 7 4.50 18.88 -8.95
CA ASN A 7 4.96 19.98 -9.42
C ASN A 7 5.80 19.90 -10.39
N PHE A 8 6.27 19.08 -10.70
CA PHE A 8 6.97 19.01 -11.69
C PHE A 8 7.73 20.16 -11.94
N SER A 9 8.62 20.02 -12.46
CA SER A 9 9.38 20.97 -12.59
C SER A 9 9.06 21.92 -13.48
N THR A 10 8.95 22.71 -13.23
CA THR A 10 8.49 23.65 -13.85
C THR A 10 9.21 24.14 -15.01
N LYS A 11 10.34 23.84 -15.26
CA LYS A 11 10.89 24.36 -16.29
C LYS A 11 10.51 23.76 -17.49
N ASP A 12 10.09 22.61 -17.52
CA ASP A 12 9.75 21.98 -18.66
C ASP A 12 8.39 21.86 -18.84
N GLU A 13 7.69 22.71 -18.51
CA GLU A 13 6.34 22.62 -18.54
C GLU A 13 5.81 22.38 -19.84
N THR A 14 6.46 22.51 -20.82
CA THR A 14 5.86 22.36 -22.07
C THR A 14 5.39 21.02 -22.25
N VAL A 15 5.93 20.09 -21.60
CA VAL A 15 5.54 18.89 -21.86
C VAL A 15 5.11 18.11 -20.83
N PHE A 16 5.02 18.50 -19.70
CA PHE A 16 4.73 17.64 -18.72
C PHE A 16 3.36 17.40 -18.55
N GLU A 17 3.05 16.38 -17.93
CA GLU A 17 1.76 16.15 -17.54
C GLU A 17 1.65 16.37 -16.13
N THR A 18 0.70 16.93 -15.64
CA THR A 18 0.45 17.12 -14.24
C THR A 18 0.09 15.81 -13.63
N THR A 19 0.88 15.34 -12.74
CA THR A 19 0.59 14.11 -12.06
C THR A 19 0.02 14.44 -10.70
N LYS A 20 -1.16 13.99 -10.42
CA LYS A 20 -1.74 14.25 -9.12
C LYS A 20 -1.12 13.34 -8.10
N GLY A 21 -0.92 13.87 -6.96
CA GLY A 21 -0.37 13.13 -5.84
C GLY A 21 -1.22 13.30 -4.60
N MET A 22 -0.95 12.50 -3.61
CA MET A 22 -1.63 12.56 -2.33
C MET A 22 -0.58 12.35 -1.25
N LYS A 23 -0.66 13.13 -0.18
CA LYS A 23 0.30 13.01 0.90
C LYS A 23 -0.45 12.98 2.21
N PHE A 24 -0.11 12.08 3.10
CA PHE A 24 -0.76 12.00 4.40
C PHE A 24 0.18 11.38 5.43
N TYR A 25 -0.23 11.45 6.70
CA TYR A 25 0.57 10.93 7.79
C TYR A 25 0.54 9.42 7.80
N GLY A 26 1.66 8.80 7.95
CA GLY A 26 1.80 7.36 8.06
C GLY A 26 3.26 6.98 8.00
N THR A 27 3.55 5.72 8.21
CA THR A 27 4.94 5.26 8.17
C THR A 27 4.98 3.75 7.88
N TYR A 28 6.13 3.25 7.47
CA TYR A 28 6.32 1.82 7.27
C TYR A 28 6.19 1.10 8.62
N CYS A 29 5.71 -0.12 8.60
CA CYS A 29 5.49 -0.87 9.84
C CYS A 29 6.79 -1.42 10.41
N THR A 30 7.86 -1.45 9.65
CA THR A 30 9.16 -1.89 10.12
C THR A 30 10.26 -1.21 9.31
N PRO A 31 11.39 -0.84 9.93
CA PRO A 31 12.51 -0.23 9.20
C PRO A 31 13.15 -1.16 8.17
N TYR A 32 12.89 -2.46 8.24
CA TYR A 32 13.45 -3.38 7.25
C TYR A 32 12.91 -3.11 5.84
N MET A 33 11.88 -2.28 5.72
CA MET A 33 11.32 -1.91 4.43
C MET A 33 12.00 -0.69 3.82
N ILE A 34 12.92 -0.04 4.54
CA ILE A 34 13.67 1.09 4.03
C ILE A 34 14.60 0.60 2.93
N ASN A 35 14.57 1.24 1.78
CA ASN A 35 15.42 0.85 0.68
C ASN A 35 16.17 2.03 0.06
N THR A 36 16.28 3.15 0.77
CA THR A 36 17.09 4.28 0.34
C THR A 36 17.94 4.73 1.51
N ASN A 37 18.98 5.48 1.23
CA ASN A 37 19.85 5.96 2.30
C ASN A 37 19.27 7.24 2.95
N LYS A 38 18.06 7.64 2.59
CA LYS A 38 17.40 8.75 3.24
C LYS A 38 16.33 8.27 4.21
N GLY A 39 16.31 7.00 4.55
CA GLY A 39 15.32 6.47 5.49
C GLY A 39 13.94 6.31 4.89
N GLU A 40 13.85 6.13 3.58
CA GLU A 40 12.58 5.99 2.91
C GLU A 40 12.40 4.62 2.32
N SER A 41 11.15 4.21 2.15
CA SER A 41 10.81 3.05 1.36
C SER A 41 10.13 3.55 0.10
N ILE A 42 10.68 3.23 -1.07
CA ILE A 42 10.13 3.67 -2.33
C ILE A 42 9.82 2.45 -3.17
N MET A 43 8.62 2.42 -3.72
CA MET A 43 8.24 1.35 -4.64
C MET A 43 7.52 1.94 -5.83
N GLU A 44 7.71 1.33 -6.99
CA GLU A 44 7.07 1.77 -8.23
C GLU A 44 6.18 0.68 -8.79
N ASP A 45 5.14 1.06 -9.48
CA ASP A 45 4.20 0.14 -10.11
C ASP A 45 3.67 -0.86 -9.08
N VAL A 46 2.97 -0.35 -8.08
CA VAL A 46 2.61 -1.17 -6.94
C VAL A 46 1.09 -1.19 -6.74
N SER A 47 0.57 -2.36 -6.40
CA SER A 47 -0.83 -2.53 -6.04
C SER A 47 -1.06 -2.02 -4.60
N VAL A 48 -2.26 -1.55 -4.31
CA VAL A 48 -2.58 -0.95 -3.02
C VAL A 48 -3.79 -1.63 -2.41
N PHE A 49 -3.65 -2.08 -1.17
CA PHE A 49 -4.75 -2.65 -0.37
C PHE A 49 -4.95 -1.71 0.81
N ILE A 50 -6.14 -1.16 0.96
CA ILE A 50 -6.37 -0.22 2.04
C ILE A 50 -7.54 -0.66 2.89
N THR A 51 -7.35 -0.69 4.20
CA THR A 51 -8.35 -1.18 5.14
C THR A 51 -8.28 -0.41 6.45
N ASN A 52 -9.37 -0.40 7.18
CA ASN A 52 -9.38 0.06 8.56
C ASN A 52 -9.39 -1.11 9.54
N HIS A 53 -9.20 -2.33 9.08
CA HIS A 53 -8.98 -3.48 9.97
C HIS A 53 -7.54 -3.49 10.42
N GLN A 54 -7.31 -3.76 11.69
CA GLN A 54 -5.96 -3.98 12.20
C GLN A 54 -5.45 -5.29 11.65
N ILE A 55 -4.20 -5.36 11.26
CA ILE A 55 -3.62 -6.61 10.76
C ILE A 55 -3.06 -7.38 11.94
N GLU A 56 -3.85 -8.35 12.42
CA GLU A 56 -3.49 -9.11 13.59
C GLU A 56 -2.50 -10.22 13.29
N SER A 57 -2.52 -10.73 12.09
CA SER A 57 -1.66 -11.83 11.71
C SER A 57 -1.39 -11.77 10.22
N TYR A 58 -0.19 -12.16 9.82
CA TYR A 58 0.18 -12.20 8.41
C TYR A 58 -0.75 -13.15 7.65
N THR A 59 -1.19 -14.22 8.28
CA THR A 59 -2.02 -15.22 7.61
C THR A 59 -3.38 -14.68 7.20
N MET A 60 -3.82 -13.57 7.80
CA MET A 60 -5.07 -12.95 7.39
C MET A 60 -5.01 -12.51 5.94
N LEU A 61 -3.83 -12.30 5.39
CA LEU A 61 -3.64 -11.81 4.05
C LEU A 61 -3.28 -12.91 3.05
N ASP A 62 -3.25 -14.17 3.50
CA ASP A 62 -2.90 -15.29 2.62
C ASP A 62 -3.75 -15.36 1.34
N PRO A 63 -5.07 -15.19 1.39
CA PRO A 63 -5.84 -15.27 0.15
C PRO A 63 -5.43 -14.21 -0.87
N LEU A 64 -5.07 -13.02 -0.38
CA LEU A 64 -4.61 -11.94 -1.23
C LEU A 64 -3.27 -12.32 -1.88
N PHE A 65 -2.33 -12.78 -1.08
CA PHE A 65 -1.00 -13.09 -1.58
C PHE A 65 -1.01 -14.27 -2.54
N GLU A 66 -1.88 -15.25 -2.29
CA GLU A 66 -1.98 -16.39 -3.19
C GLU A 66 -2.55 -15.99 -4.53
N GLU A 67 -3.54 -15.12 -4.54
CA GLU A 67 -4.11 -14.66 -5.80
C GLU A 67 -3.10 -13.78 -6.56
N MET A 68 -2.31 -12.99 -5.85
CA MET A 68 -1.29 -12.19 -6.48
C MET A 68 -0.25 -13.08 -7.17
N LYS A 69 0.14 -14.18 -6.53
CA LYS A 69 1.10 -15.09 -7.14
C LYS A 69 0.51 -15.70 -8.39
N LYS A 70 -0.75 -16.07 -8.37
CA LYS A 70 -1.38 -16.66 -9.54
C LYS A 70 -1.39 -15.69 -10.70
N GLN A 71 -1.51 -14.40 -10.43
CA GLN A 71 -1.58 -13.40 -11.48
C GLN A 71 -0.22 -12.78 -11.81
N GLY A 72 0.84 -13.26 -11.20
CA GLY A 72 2.18 -12.75 -11.48
C GLY A 72 2.46 -11.37 -10.93
N LYS A 73 1.67 -10.91 -9.94
CA LYS A 73 1.92 -9.62 -9.32
C LYS A 73 2.90 -9.81 -8.18
N THR A 74 3.86 -8.92 -8.06
CA THR A 74 4.96 -9.12 -7.14
C THR A 74 5.13 -8.01 -6.10
N LYS A 75 4.37 -6.93 -6.18
CA LYS A 75 4.53 -5.80 -5.26
C LYS A 75 3.20 -5.32 -4.75
N ILE A 76 3.11 -5.08 -3.46
CA ILE A 76 1.86 -4.59 -2.87
C ILE A 76 2.14 -3.75 -1.65
N VAL A 77 1.31 -2.73 -1.45
CA VAL A 77 1.30 -1.92 -0.24
C VAL A 77 0.04 -2.28 0.54
N ILE A 78 0.19 -2.59 1.81
CA ILE A 78 -0.94 -2.86 2.70
C ILE A 78 -1.04 -1.66 3.64
N MET A 79 -2.10 -0.87 3.52
CA MET A 79 -2.33 0.25 4.40
C MET A 79 -3.37 -0.12 5.43
N ALA A 80 -3.01 -0.04 6.69
CA ALA A 80 -3.88 -0.44 7.81
C ALA A 80 -3.60 0.44 9.02
N PRO A 81 -4.55 0.54 9.96
CA PRO A 81 -4.34 1.36 11.14
C PRO A 81 -3.17 0.88 11.99
N GLY A 82 -2.92 -0.41 12.02
CA GLY A 82 -1.82 -0.97 12.77
C GLY A 82 -1.57 -2.41 12.40
N PHE A 83 -0.43 -2.91 12.83
CA PHE A 83 -0.01 -4.28 12.59
C PHE A 83 0.42 -4.88 13.92
N ALA A 84 -0.09 -6.04 14.25
CA ALA A 84 0.29 -6.70 15.49
C ALA A 84 1.73 -7.18 15.41
N ARG A 85 2.33 -7.39 16.57
CA ARG A 85 3.75 -7.72 16.64
C ARG A 85 4.12 -8.95 15.82
N ASN A 86 3.31 -9.99 15.85
CA ASN A 86 3.61 -11.18 15.09
C ASN A 86 3.49 -10.94 13.59
N ALA A 87 2.58 -10.09 13.16
CA ALA A 87 2.48 -9.74 11.74
C ALA A 87 3.71 -8.95 11.31
N ILE A 88 4.17 -8.02 12.15
CA ILE A 88 5.35 -7.22 11.85
C ILE A 88 6.57 -8.14 11.74
N ALA A 89 6.68 -9.15 12.62
CA ALA A 89 7.83 -10.04 12.59
C ALA A 89 7.94 -10.80 11.25
N VAL A 90 6.82 -11.27 10.74
CA VAL A 90 6.81 -11.99 9.47
C VAL A 90 7.10 -11.02 8.32
N LEU A 91 6.51 -9.84 8.35
CA LEU A 91 6.73 -8.85 7.32
C LEU A 91 8.19 -8.36 7.32
N ALA A 92 8.80 -8.22 8.49
CA ALA A 92 10.18 -7.80 8.60
C ALA A 92 11.12 -8.88 8.01
N ALA A 93 10.85 -10.14 8.30
CA ALA A 93 11.65 -11.23 7.75
C ALA A 93 11.51 -11.28 6.23
N ALA A 94 10.31 -11.11 5.72
CA ALA A 94 10.08 -11.09 4.27
C ALA A 94 10.76 -9.88 3.63
N ALA A 95 10.71 -8.72 4.29
CA ALA A 95 11.32 -7.51 3.77
C ALA A 95 12.85 -7.66 3.68
N ALA A 96 13.46 -8.31 4.66
CA ALA A 96 14.90 -8.53 4.65
C ALA A 96 15.31 -9.37 3.44
N GLU A 97 14.40 -10.21 2.93
CA GLU A 97 14.71 -11.05 1.78
C GLU A 97 14.33 -10.39 0.45
N SER A 98 13.54 -9.33 0.45
CA SER A 98 13.03 -8.76 -0.79
C SER A 98 13.43 -7.31 -1.01
N PHE A 99 13.41 -6.47 0.02
CA PHE A 99 13.70 -5.06 -0.17
C PHE A 99 15.21 -4.86 -0.39
N GLY A 100 15.53 -4.02 -1.34
CA GLY A 100 16.92 -3.79 -1.66
C GLY A 100 17.52 -4.82 -2.61
N LYS A 101 16.75 -5.84 -2.99
CA LYS A 101 17.25 -6.84 -3.90
C LYS A 101 16.77 -6.54 -5.30
N ARG A 102 17.61 -6.81 -6.30
CA ARG A 102 17.26 -6.48 -7.65
C ARG A 102 16.15 -7.40 -8.17
N ASN A 103 16.24 -8.66 -7.94
CA ASN A 103 15.22 -9.60 -8.40
C ASN A 103 14.81 -10.46 -7.22
N PRO A 104 13.93 -9.95 -6.39
CA PRO A 104 13.52 -10.72 -5.23
C PRO A 104 12.72 -11.96 -5.65
N SER A 105 12.95 -13.05 -4.98
CA SER A 105 12.23 -14.27 -5.30
C SER A 105 10.92 -14.36 -4.58
N ILE A 106 10.60 -13.39 -3.72
CA ILE A 106 9.36 -13.42 -2.98
C ILE A 106 8.64 -12.11 -3.20
N LEU A 107 7.37 -12.11 -2.88
CA LEU A 107 6.52 -10.95 -2.98
C LEU A 107 7.06 -9.82 -2.11
N GLN A 108 7.11 -8.62 -2.64
CA GLN A 108 7.49 -7.47 -1.86
C GLN A 108 6.25 -6.85 -1.27
N VAL A 109 6.15 -6.86 0.05
CA VAL A 109 4.99 -6.33 0.77
C VAL A 109 5.44 -5.16 1.61
N LEU A 110 4.90 -3.97 1.33
CA LEU A 110 5.19 -2.79 2.12
C LEU A 110 4.01 -2.56 3.06
N GLY A 111 4.20 -2.78 4.33
CA GLY A 111 3.16 -2.51 5.32
C GLY A 111 3.24 -1.07 5.78
N VAL A 112 2.15 -0.34 5.69
CA VAL A 112 2.12 1.08 6.04
C VAL A 112 1.08 1.31 7.12
N LYS A 113 1.51 1.87 8.25
CA LYS A 113 0.61 2.19 9.34
C LYS A 113 0.01 3.57 9.08
N ILE A 114 -1.31 3.66 9.13
CA ILE A 114 -2.03 4.91 8.93
C ILE A 114 -2.99 5.10 10.11
N PRO A 115 -2.49 5.29 11.32
CA PRO A 115 -3.29 5.16 12.54
C PRO A 115 -4.37 6.20 12.75
N SER A 116 -4.26 7.35 12.13
CA SER A 116 -5.20 8.41 12.38
C SER A 116 -6.07 8.75 11.19
N ARG A 117 -6.15 7.90 10.20
CA ARG A 117 -6.99 8.19 9.03
C ARG A 117 -8.46 7.94 9.32
N THR A 118 -9.32 8.83 8.89
CA THR A 118 -10.76 8.63 8.99
C THR A 118 -11.22 7.73 7.85
N ASP A 119 -12.42 7.18 7.97
CA ASP A 119 -12.97 6.35 6.91
C ASP A 119 -13.17 7.14 5.63
N GLU A 120 -13.51 8.43 5.74
CA GLU A 120 -13.68 9.26 4.58
C GLU A 120 -12.35 9.47 3.87
N GLU A 121 -11.29 9.69 4.61
CA GLU A 121 -9.95 9.84 4.03
C GLU A 121 -9.49 8.54 3.37
N ASN A 122 -9.80 7.41 3.98
CA ASN A 122 -9.49 6.10 3.40
C ASN A 122 -10.25 5.88 2.10
N GLU A 123 -11.51 6.30 2.05
CA GLU A 123 -12.30 6.20 0.85
C GLU A 123 -11.70 7.07 -0.26
N ASP A 124 -11.24 8.26 0.08
CA ASP A 124 -10.60 9.14 -0.88
C ASP A 124 -9.34 8.49 -1.47
N THR A 125 -8.56 7.80 -0.65
CA THR A 125 -7.37 7.12 -1.12
C THR A 125 -7.76 5.92 -2.01
N ALA A 126 -8.83 5.22 -1.67
CA ALA A 126 -9.32 4.13 -2.51
C ALA A 126 -9.71 4.66 -3.88
N ILE A 127 -10.42 5.78 -3.93
CA ILE A 127 -10.82 6.39 -5.19
C ILE A 127 -9.58 6.84 -5.98
N PHE A 128 -8.64 7.48 -5.32
CA PHE A 128 -7.43 7.96 -5.98
C PHE A 128 -6.66 6.81 -6.63
N THR A 129 -6.59 5.67 -5.98
CA THR A 129 -5.83 4.53 -6.47
C THR A 129 -6.64 3.61 -7.39
N GLY A 130 -7.95 3.83 -7.46
CA GLY A 130 -8.83 3.00 -8.28
C GLY A 130 -9.18 1.66 -7.64
N GLY A 131 -9.05 1.57 -6.32
CA GLY A 131 -9.36 0.34 -5.58
C GLY A 131 -10.57 0.49 -4.71
N LYS A 132 -10.70 -0.40 -3.73
CA LYS A 132 -11.77 -0.35 -2.77
C LYS A 132 -11.20 -0.19 -1.39
N PHE A 133 -11.92 0.53 -0.54
CA PHE A 133 -11.59 0.62 0.88
C PHE A 133 -12.29 -0.54 1.58
N ILE A 134 -11.52 -1.42 2.22
CA ILE A 134 -12.06 -2.60 2.90
C ILE A 134 -12.43 -2.18 4.32
N ASP A 135 -13.72 -1.93 4.53
CA ASP A 135 -14.23 -1.24 5.69
C ASP A 135 -14.75 -2.21 6.71
N ASN A 136 -14.33 -2.05 7.96
CA ASN A 136 -14.76 -2.92 9.04
C ASN A 136 -16.23 -2.69 9.45
N ASN A 137 -16.86 -1.65 8.92
CA ASN A 137 -18.29 -1.48 9.11
C ASN A 137 -19.08 -2.34 8.11
N VAL A 138 -18.43 -2.85 7.07
CA VAL A 138 -19.10 -3.67 6.07
C VAL A 138 -18.70 -5.14 6.27
N TYR A 139 -17.42 -5.40 6.52
CA TYR A 139 -16.93 -6.75 6.68
C TYR A 139 -16.42 -6.93 8.10
N LYS A 140 -16.94 -7.92 8.84
CA LYS A 140 -16.61 -8.09 10.22
C LYS A 140 -15.14 -8.37 10.40
N ASN A 141 -14.53 -9.09 9.49
CA ASN A 141 -13.12 -9.36 9.53
C ASN A 141 -12.63 -9.58 8.10
N LEU A 142 -11.32 -9.67 7.92
CA LEU A 142 -10.76 -9.83 6.58
C LEU A 142 -11.10 -11.18 5.96
N ASN A 143 -11.29 -12.22 6.77
CA ASN A 143 -11.70 -13.50 6.24
C ASN A 143 -13.05 -13.40 5.56
N ASP A 144 -13.98 -12.66 6.16
CA ASP A 144 -15.29 -12.44 5.55
C ASP A 144 -15.15 -11.69 4.24
N PHE A 145 -14.28 -10.69 4.22
CA PHE A 145 -14.07 -9.93 2.99
C PHE A 145 -13.55 -10.85 1.89
N PHE A 146 -12.52 -11.63 2.18
CA PHE A 146 -11.92 -12.48 1.16
C PHE A 146 -12.89 -13.57 0.71
N ALA A 147 -13.71 -14.08 1.61
CA ALA A 147 -14.69 -15.10 1.23
C ALA A 147 -15.73 -14.54 0.26
N THR A 148 -16.21 -13.30 0.51
CA THR A 148 -17.20 -12.70 -0.36
C THR A 148 -16.63 -12.14 -1.65
N SER A 149 -15.33 -11.83 -1.67
CA SER A 149 -14.69 -11.20 -2.81
C SER A 149 -13.99 -12.20 -3.72
N LYS A 150 -14.11 -13.48 -3.42
CA LYS A 150 -13.36 -14.49 -4.11
C LYS A 150 -13.55 -14.48 -5.60
N GLU A 151 -14.76 -14.17 -6.07
CA GLU A 151 -15.01 -14.17 -7.46
C GLU A 151 -14.42 -12.98 -8.17
N TYR A 152 -14.10 -11.90 -7.48
CA TYR A 152 -13.61 -10.70 -8.10
C TYR A 152 -12.09 -10.68 -8.17
N LYS A 153 -11.46 -11.71 -7.67
CA LYS A 153 -10.00 -11.86 -7.71
C LYS A 153 -9.32 -10.65 -7.09
N LEU A 154 -8.61 -9.84 -7.83
CA LEU A 154 -7.90 -8.70 -7.30
C LEU A 154 -8.51 -7.36 -7.71
N ASP A 155 -9.78 -7.35 -8.11
CA ASP A 155 -10.41 -6.11 -8.53
C ASP A 155 -10.51 -5.07 -7.42
N TYR A 156 -10.37 -5.48 -6.17
CA TYR A 156 -10.42 -4.53 -5.05
C TYR A 156 -9.08 -3.81 -4.85
N LEU A 157 -8.03 -4.19 -5.53
CA LEU A 157 -6.75 -3.53 -5.34
C LEU A 157 -6.69 -2.25 -6.15
N GLY A 158 -6.14 -1.21 -5.53
CA GLY A 158 -5.78 0.00 -6.23
C GLY A 158 -4.40 -0.13 -6.84
N TYR A 159 -3.93 0.95 -7.44
CA TYR A 159 -2.61 0.98 -8.07
C TYR A 159 -2.07 2.40 -8.02
N VAL A 160 -0.79 2.54 -7.76
CA VAL A 160 -0.09 3.82 -7.91
C VAL A 160 1.21 3.60 -8.67
N LYS A 161 1.63 4.61 -9.41
CA LYS A 161 2.90 4.51 -10.11
C LYS A 161 4.04 4.54 -9.15
N LYS A 162 3.93 5.28 -8.06
CA LYS A 162 5.02 5.39 -7.10
C LYS A 162 4.50 5.70 -5.73
N ILE A 163 5.09 5.06 -4.73
CA ILE A 163 4.83 5.39 -3.34
C ILE A 163 6.14 5.67 -2.66
N ILE A 164 6.18 6.69 -1.82
CA ILE A 164 7.33 7.03 -1.00
C ILE A 164 6.84 7.07 0.43
N VAL A 165 7.44 6.29 1.31
CA VAL A 165 7.07 6.25 2.72
C VAL A 165 8.30 6.58 3.55
N ASN A 166 8.19 7.56 4.41
CA ASN A 166 9.26 7.85 5.36
C ASN A 166 8.72 7.71 6.77
N ARG A 167 9.38 8.29 7.76
CA ARG A 167 8.96 8.08 9.15
C ARG A 167 7.65 8.75 9.47
N ASP A 168 7.26 9.77 8.73
CA ASP A 168 6.09 10.55 9.05
C ASP A 168 5.06 10.62 7.94
N ASP A 169 5.47 10.44 6.70
CA ASP A 169 4.60 10.71 5.57
C ASP A 169 4.53 9.57 4.57
N VAL A 170 3.39 9.48 3.96
CA VAL A 170 3.15 8.59 2.83
C VAL A 170 2.82 9.49 1.64
N ILE A 171 3.53 9.32 0.54
CA ILE A 171 3.29 10.10 -0.67
C ILE A 171 2.95 9.14 -1.80
N LEU A 172 1.80 9.35 -2.42
CA LEU A 172 1.35 8.54 -3.53
C LEU A 172 1.33 9.38 -4.79
N ASN A 173 1.87 8.86 -5.88
CA ASN A 173 1.85 9.55 -7.16
C ASN A 173 1.32 8.61 -8.24
N GLY A 174 0.50 9.16 -9.10
CA GLY A 174 0.05 8.39 -10.27
C GLY A 174 -0.97 7.31 -9.94
N GLY A 175 -1.99 7.67 -9.21
CA GLY A 175 -3.06 6.73 -8.93
C GLY A 175 -3.85 6.40 -10.18
N ARG A 176 -4.40 5.19 -10.22
CA ARG A 176 -5.14 4.73 -11.38
C ARG A 176 -6.56 5.29 -11.42
N GLY A 177 -7.09 5.65 -10.30
CA GLY A 177 -8.49 6.09 -10.21
C GLY A 177 -8.79 7.44 -10.80
#